data_e23dea9eedc0211941e3ebd6890993d0
#
_entry.id   e23dea9eedc0211941e3ebd6890993d0
#
_cell.length_a   1.000
_cell.length_b   1.000
_cell.length_c   1.000
_cell.angle_alpha   90.00
_cell.angle_beta   90.00
_cell.angle_gamma   90.00
#
_symmetry.space_group_name_H-M   'P 1'
#
loop_
_entity.id
_entity.type
_entity.pdbx_description
1 polymer ?
#
loop_
_entity_poly.entity_id
_entity_poly.type
_entity_poly.pdbx_seq_one_letter_code
_entity_poly.pdbx_strand_id
1 'polypeptide(L)'
;MLTTSMHIPEWAGETAQKALAQVRAYGESLDLPCVICDMPIDYSLRNPHKQACTVQHLKARSTHPHLTWEPSNMAPAHADCNSSQGKAAAVGIGVVSPW
;
A
#
# COMPACT_ATOMS: atom_id res chain seq x y z
N MET A 1 -14.21 22.86 -16.27
CA MET A 1 -14.21 22.22 -15.80
C MET A 1 -14.06 21.55 -15.26
N LEU A 2 -13.86 21.43 -15.23
CA LEU A 2 -13.74 20.78 -14.82
C LEU A 2 -13.85 19.81 -14.34
N THR A 3 -13.47 19.27 -14.70
CA THR A 3 -13.70 18.16 -14.35
C THR A 3 -13.42 17.85 -13.20
N THR A 4 -14.09 17.55 -12.53
CA THR A 4 -13.92 17.40 -11.28
C THR A 4 -13.55 16.10 -10.94
N SER A 5 -13.54 15.18 -11.77
CA SER A 5 -13.26 13.89 -11.33
C SER A 5 -11.85 13.75 -11.07
N MET A 6 -11.50 13.29 -9.92
CA MET A 6 -10.19 12.93 -9.58
C MET A 6 -9.93 11.57 -10.15
N HIS A 7 -9.17 11.52 -11.20
CA HIS A 7 -8.77 10.25 -11.77
C HIS A 7 -7.85 9.53 -10.79
N ILE A 8 -8.19 8.29 -10.47
CA ILE A 8 -7.33 7.48 -9.61
C ILE A 8 -6.45 6.63 -10.50
N PRO A 9 -5.13 6.86 -10.50
CA PRO A 9 -4.24 6.05 -11.32
C PRO A 9 -4.35 4.58 -10.96
N GLU A 10 -4.32 3.73 -11.96
CA GLU A 10 -4.42 2.31 -11.74
C GLU A 10 -3.14 1.78 -11.11
N TRP A 11 -3.27 0.99 -10.06
CA TRP A 11 -2.13 0.38 -9.41
C TRP A 11 -1.86 -0.96 -10.08
N ALA A 12 -1.15 -0.90 -11.19
CA ALA A 12 -0.91 -2.08 -12.01
C ALA A 12 0.30 -1.89 -12.91
N GLY A 13 0.73 -2.95 -13.52
CA GLY A 13 1.76 -2.91 -14.53
C GLY A 13 3.16 -2.66 -13.99
N GLU A 14 4.02 -2.24 -14.87
CA GLU A 14 5.44 -2.08 -14.57
C GLU A 14 5.69 -1.01 -13.52
N THR A 15 4.92 0.06 -13.53
CA THR A 15 5.10 1.15 -12.56
C THR A 15 4.83 0.66 -11.14
N ALA A 16 3.77 -0.14 -10.97
CA ALA A 16 3.45 -0.71 -9.66
C ALA A 16 4.52 -1.70 -9.24
N GLN A 17 5.04 -2.49 -10.16
CA GLN A 17 6.09 -3.46 -9.85
C GLN A 17 7.38 -2.75 -9.42
N LYS A 18 7.72 -1.66 -10.08
CA LYS A 18 8.90 -0.88 -9.71
C LYS A 18 8.72 -0.24 -8.34
N ALA A 19 7.53 0.29 -8.06
CA ALA A 19 7.25 0.89 -6.76
C ALA A 19 7.36 -0.17 -5.66
N LEU A 20 6.80 -1.35 -5.88
CA LEU A 20 6.90 -2.44 -4.90
C LEU A 20 8.36 -2.84 -4.69
N ALA A 21 9.15 -2.94 -5.76
CA ALA A 21 10.56 -3.30 -5.64
C ALA A 21 11.31 -2.27 -4.79
N GLN A 22 11.02 -1.00 -4.96
CA GLN A 22 11.65 0.06 -4.19
C GLN A 22 11.26 -0.01 -2.72
N VAL A 23 9.96 -0.19 -2.44
CA VAL A 23 9.47 -0.30 -1.07
C VAL A 23 10.08 -1.53 -0.39
N ARG A 24 10.14 -2.64 -1.11
CA ARG A 24 10.72 -3.87 -0.57
C ARG A 24 12.21 -3.69 -0.25
N ALA A 25 12.96 -3.12 -1.16
CA ALA A 25 14.39 -2.90 -0.95
C ALA A 25 14.64 -1.96 0.22
N TYR A 26 13.87 -0.91 0.30
CA TYR A 26 14.00 0.06 1.38
C TYR A 26 13.62 -0.58 2.72
N GLY A 27 12.49 -1.30 2.75
CA GLY A 27 12.04 -1.97 3.96
C GLY A 27 13.03 -3.01 4.43
N GLU A 28 13.58 -3.80 3.51
CA GLU A 28 14.54 -4.82 3.84
C GLU A 28 15.82 -4.21 4.39
N SER A 29 16.30 -3.14 3.78
CA SER A 29 17.54 -2.50 4.21
C SER A 29 17.46 -1.94 5.62
N LEU A 30 16.28 -1.52 6.06
CA LEU A 30 16.05 -0.95 7.38
C LEU A 30 15.33 -1.91 8.31
N ASP A 31 15.03 -3.12 7.83
CA ASP A 31 14.28 -4.12 8.59
C ASP A 31 12.96 -3.56 9.11
N LEU A 32 12.23 -2.87 8.26
CA LEU A 32 10.99 -2.22 8.65
C LEU A 32 9.87 -3.25 8.86
N PRO A 33 9.07 -3.08 9.91
CA PRO A 33 7.92 -3.96 10.13
C PRO A 33 6.74 -3.53 9.26
N CYS A 34 5.72 -4.38 9.24
CA CYS A 34 4.47 -4.06 8.57
C CYS A 34 3.87 -2.79 9.20
N VAL A 35 3.52 -1.83 8.36
CA VAL A 35 3.00 -0.56 8.84
C VAL A 35 1.61 -0.72 9.47
N ILE A 36 0.92 -1.81 9.20
CA ILE A 36 -0.43 -2.06 9.70
C ILE A 36 -0.41 -2.84 11.02
N CYS A 37 0.30 -3.97 11.06
CA CYS A 37 0.28 -4.82 12.26
C CYS A 37 1.55 -4.72 13.11
N ASP A 38 2.55 -4.01 12.63
CA ASP A 38 3.80 -3.77 13.35
C ASP A 38 4.63 -5.03 13.59
N MET A 39 4.32 -6.11 12.89
CA MET A 39 5.07 -7.36 12.99
C MET A 39 6.11 -7.43 11.88
N PRO A 40 7.19 -8.20 12.09
CA PRO A 40 8.24 -8.30 11.07
C PRO A 40 7.73 -8.81 9.74
N ILE A 41 8.36 -8.36 8.67
CA ILE A 41 8.06 -8.82 7.32
C ILE A 41 9.23 -9.65 6.83
N ASP A 42 8.92 -10.81 6.26
CA ASP A 42 9.91 -11.62 5.57
C ASP A 42 9.99 -11.13 4.13
N TYR A 43 11.00 -10.31 3.85
CA TYR A 43 11.13 -9.66 2.56
C TYR A 43 11.54 -10.61 1.43
N SER A 44 11.80 -11.88 1.76
CA SER A 44 12.11 -12.87 0.73
C SER A 44 10.86 -13.46 0.10
N LEU A 45 9.71 -13.31 0.74
CA LEU A 45 8.46 -13.83 0.22
C LEU A 45 7.96 -13.00 -0.95
N ARG A 46 7.27 -13.66 -1.87
CA ARG A 46 6.74 -13.01 -3.07
C ARG A 46 5.28 -13.36 -3.26
N ASN A 47 4.57 -12.46 -3.92
CA ASN A 47 3.20 -12.70 -4.33
C ASN A 47 3.11 -14.06 -5.03
N PRO A 48 2.10 -14.88 -4.73
CA PRO A 48 0.88 -14.53 -4.00
C PRO A 48 0.88 -14.91 -2.51
N HIS A 49 2.02 -15.02 -1.89
CA HIS A 49 2.09 -15.38 -0.48
C HIS A 49 1.40 -14.32 0.38
N LYS A 50 0.57 -14.75 1.34
CA LYS A 50 -0.21 -13.82 2.16
C LYS A 50 0.63 -12.90 3.01
N GLN A 51 1.84 -13.32 3.36
CA GLN A 51 2.72 -12.54 4.20
C GLN A 51 3.77 -11.78 3.40
N ALA A 52 3.68 -11.80 2.08
CA ALA A 52 4.64 -11.09 1.23
C ALA A 52 4.50 -9.58 1.44
N CYS A 53 5.61 -8.88 1.21
CA CYS A 53 5.60 -7.42 1.27
C CYS A 53 4.77 -6.85 0.13
N THR A 54 3.90 -5.92 0.47
CA THR A 54 3.13 -5.16 -0.51
C THR A 54 3.30 -3.68 -0.19
N VAL A 55 2.79 -2.83 -1.05
CA VAL A 55 2.82 -1.39 -0.83
C VAL A 55 1.51 -0.96 -0.20
N GLN A 56 1.60 -0.33 0.95
CA GLN A 56 0.46 0.31 1.59
C GLN A 56 0.59 1.81 1.38
N HIS A 57 -0.46 2.43 0.89
CA HIS A 57 -0.48 3.90 0.75
C HIS A 57 -0.91 4.50 2.09
N LEU A 58 -0.11 5.40 2.61
CA LEU A 58 -0.40 6.02 3.90
C LEU A 58 -1.66 6.88 3.81
N LYS A 59 -1.83 7.59 2.70
CA LYS A 59 -3.08 8.28 2.40
C LYS A 59 -3.71 7.56 1.23
N ALA A 60 -4.99 7.28 1.35
CA ALA A 60 -5.69 6.44 0.39
C ALA A 60 -5.69 7.04 -1.01
N ARG A 61 -5.52 6.19 -2.02
CA ARG A 61 -5.56 6.64 -3.41
C ARG A 61 -6.92 7.22 -3.78
N SER A 62 -7.97 6.71 -3.17
CA SER A 62 -9.33 7.18 -3.47
C SER A 62 -9.54 8.63 -3.05
N THR A 63 -8.85 9.08 -2.01
CA THR A 63 -8.98 10.45 -1.53
C THR A 63 -7.80 11.32 -1.90
N HIS A 64 -6.65 10.70 -2.18
CA HIS A 64 -5.42 11.40 -2.53
C HIS A 64 -4.79 10.77 -3.78
N PRO A 65 -5.48 10.81 -4.92
CA PRO A 65 -4.96 10.14 -6.12
C PRO A 65 -3.63 10.73 -6.60
N HIS A 66 -3.37 11.99 -6.30
CA HIS A 66 -2.11 12.62 -6.67
C HIS A 66 -0.91 12.05 -5.91
N LEU A 67 -1.16 11.29 -4.85
CA LEU A 67 -0.10 10.66 -4.06
C LEU A 67 0.08 9.18 -4.38
N THR A 68 -0.60 8.69 -5.42
CA THR A 68 -0.53 7.27 -5.79
C THR A 68 0.91 6.81 -6.00
N TRP A 69 1.72 7.61 -6.67
CA TRP A 69 3.09 7.24 -7.01
C TRP A 69 4.14 7.96 -6.16
N GLU A 70 3.70 8.64 -5.10
CA GLU A 70 4.61 9.39 -4.25
C GLU A 70 5.31 8.46 -3.25
N PRO A 71 6.64 8.29 -3.33
CA PRO A 71 7.34 7.35 -2.44
C PRO A 71 7.12 7.63 -0.96
N SER A 72 7.01 8.89 -0.56
CA SER A 72 6.80 9.22 0.84
C SER A 72 5.41 8.82 1.34
N ASN A 73 4.52 8.44 0.42
CA ASN A 73 3.18 7.98 0.77
C ASN A 73 3.09 6.45 0.74
N MET A 74 4.20 5.76 0.61
CA MET A 74 4.23 4.31 0.49
C MET A 74 4.96 3.70 1.67
N ALA A 75 4.48 2.57 2.15
CA ALA A 75 5.11 1.84 3.25
C ALA A 75 4.92 0.35 3.05
N PRO A 76 5.83 -0.48 3.61
CA PRO A 76 5.68 -1.92 3.46
C PRO A 76 4.60 -2.46 4.37
N ALA A 77 3.86 -3.45 3.89
CA ALA A 77 2.83 -4.12 4.67
C ALA A 77 2.67 -5.55 4.17
N HIS A 78 2.24 -6.44 5.06
CA HIS A 78 1.89 -7.78 4.66
C HIS A 78 0.70 -7.73 3.69
N ALA A 79 0.70 -8.59 2.68
CA ALA A 79 -0.39 -8.64 1.71
C ALA A 79 -1.74 -8.85 2.40
N ASP A 80 -1.77 -9.73 3.40
CA ASP A 80 -2.97 -10.04 4.14
C ASP A 80 -3.48 -8.84 4.94
N CYS A 81 -2.58 -8.13 5.60
CA CYS A 81 -2.93 -6.92 6.34
C CYS A 81 -3.49 -5.85 5.43
N ASN A 82 -2.84 -5.66 4.28
CA ASN A 82 -3.26 -4.66 3.31
C ASN A 82 -4.65 -4.97 2.77
N SER A 83 -4.91 -6.23 2.48
CA SER A 83 -6.20 -6.69 2.00
C SER A 83 -7.29 -6.50 3.05
N SER A 84 -7.00 -6.84 4.30
CA SER A 84 -7.95 -6.68 5.38
C SER A 84 -8.27 -5.22 5.64
N GLN A 85 -7.29 -4.36 5.54
CA GLN A 85 -7.49 -2.92 5.71
C GLN A 85 -8.44 -2.39 4.65
N GLY A 86 -8.26 -2.82 3.41
CA GLY A 86 -9.12 -2.43 2.32
C GLY A 86 -10.55 -2.88 2.53
N LYS A 87 -10.74 -4.10 3.04
CA LYS A 87 -12.08 -4.62 3.32
C LYS A 87 -12.76 -3.82 4.42
N ALA A 88 -12.04 -3.51 5.47
CA ALA A 88 -12.59 -2.72 6.57
C ALA A 88 -13.04 -1.36 6.06
N ALA A 89 -12.25 -0.72 5.23
CA ALA A 89 -12.63 0.55 4.67
C ALA A 89 -13.85 0.42 3.78
N ALA A 90 -13.93 -0.65 3.03
CA ALA A 90 -15.03 -0.86 2.10
C ALA A 90 -16.36 -1.03 2.79
N VAL A 91 -16.37 -1.63 3.99
CA VAL A 91 -17.64 -1.80 4.71
C VAL A 91 -18.00 -0.59 5.53
N GLY A 92 -17.17 0.41 5.55
CA GLY A 92 -17.52 1.66 6.20
C GLY A 92 -17.72 1.61 7.66
N ILE A 93 -17.10 0.73 8.37
CA ILE A 93 -17.32 0.57 9.76
C ILE A 93 -16.53 1.53 10.49
N GLY A 94 -16.82 2.67 10.51
CA GLY A 94 -16.28 3.67 11.35
C GLY A 94 -14.80 3.61 11.53
N VAL A 95 -14.16 3.07 10.64
CA VAL A 95 -12.79 2.94 10.74
C VAL A 95 -12.15 4.23 10.60
N VAL A 96 -11.24 4.50 11.46
CA VAL A 96 -10.59 5.66 11.43
C VAL A 96 -9.46 5.67 10.52
N SER A 97 -9.03 4.64 10.03
CA SER A 97 -7.88 4.56 9.18
C SER A 97 -8.11 5.34 7.90
N PRO A 98 -7.15 6.10 7.43
CA PRO A 98 -7.28 6.86 6.21
C PRO A 98 -7.08 6.00 4.97
N TRP A 99 -6.82 4.74 5.13
CA TRP A 99 -6.56 3.92 3.98
C TRP A 99 -7.81 3.41 3.24
#